data_b770cb7f095b8dab07e2c3ae2d2d00d4
#
_entry.id   b770cb7f095b8dab07e2c3ae2d2d00d4
#
_cell.length_a   1.000
_cell.length_b   1.000
_cell.length_c   1.000
_cell.angle_alpha   90.00
_cell.angle_beta   90.00
_cell.angle_gamma   90.00
#
_symmetry.space_group_name_H-M   'P 1'
#
loop_
_entity.id
_entity.type
_entity.pdbx_description
1 polymer ?
#
loop_
_entity_poly.entity_id
_entity_poly.type
_entity_poly.pdbx_seq_one_letter_code
_entity_poly.pdbx_strand_id
1 'polypeptide(L)'
;MYKRQGWFIEEYGIAQVSMNITDLAVTPLHVAFDEVCRKADARGVRVTGTEIVGLVPKRALVEAGKYFLKKQCRSTGIAEEEIVRIAVKSMGLDDLKPFNPAEKVIEYLLEAEVEQKRLIDMTCKAFAEETASESPAPGGGSIAAYMGALGAALGTMVANLSSHKAGWDDRWEEFSDWAEKGQAVLTELLHLVDEDTAAFNRIMAVFAMPKSTDEEKAARSAALQEATLYATEVPLRTMKAASRVFEIVRAMAAEGNPNSVSDAGVGALAARSAVLGACLNVKINAAGLKDRAKADALVGEADALAAEAVRLEAEVLNIVESKI
;
A
#
# COMPACT_ATOMS: atom_id res chain seq x y z
N MET A 1 -5.81 32.01 16.13
CA MET A 1 -4.94 33.21 16.11
C MET A 1 -3.61 32.81 15.49
N TYR A 2 -3.39 33.13 14.20
CA TYR A 2 -2.16 32.78 13.50
C TYR A 2 -1.04 33.71 13.98
N LYS A 3 -0.10 33.20 14.77
CA LYS A 3 1.15 33.92 15.03
C LYS A 3 2.03 33.73 13.80
N ARG A 4 2.07 34.71 12.91
CA ARG A 4 3.05 34.82 11.82
C ARG A 4 4.10 35.80 12.28
N GLN A 5 5.36 35.40 12.14
CA GLN A 5 6.48 36.26 12.46
C GLN A 5 7.51 36.16 11.35
N GLY A 6 7.93 37.32 10.82
CA GLY A 6 9.05 37.41 9.87
C GLY A 6 10.27 37.93 10.60
N TRP A 7 11.43 37.33 10.38
CA TRP A 7 12.71 37.82 10.88
C TRP A 7 13.83 37.47 9.91
N PHE A 8 14.95 38.14 10.05
CA PHE A 8 16.18 37.80 9.33
C PHE A 8 17.03 36.86 10.20
N ILE A 9 17.52 35.78 9.61
CA ILE A 9 18.40 34.81 10.27
C ILE A 9 19.81 35.09 9.79
N GLU A 10 20.63 35.69 10.64
CA GLU A 10 22.00 36.09 10.31
C GLU A 10 22.86 34.87 9.94
N GLU A 11 22.68 33.74 10.65
CA GLU A 11 23.40 32.48 10.41
C GLU A 11 23.25 31.96 8.95
N TYR A 12 22.07 32.13 8.36
CA TYR A 12 21.76 31.67 7.02
C TYR A 12 21.77 32.80 5.98
N GLY A 13 21.84 34.05 6.41
CA GLY A 13 21.80 35.20 5.53
C GLY A 13 20.48 35.39 4.78
N ILE A 14 19.36 34.87 5.32
CA ILE A 14 18.03 34.85 4.71
C ILE A 14 16.94 35.40 5.62
N ALA A 15 15.86 35.89 5.01
CA ALA A 15 14.64 36.22 5.75
C ALA A 15 13.74 34.96 5.84
N GLN A 16 13.16 34.76 7.01
CA GLN A 16 12.25 33.63 7.27
C GLN A 16 10.86 34.15 7.66
N VAL A 17 9.84 33.46 7.17
CA VAL A 17 8.45 33.60 7.66
C VAL A 17 8.11 32.34 8.45
N SER A 18 7.99 32.46 9.77
CA SER A 18 7.57 31.38 10.65
C SER A 18 6.06 31.40 10.85
N MET A 19 5.47 30.21 10.91
CA MET A 19 4.06 30.05 11.21
C MET A 19 3.78 28.74 11.94
N ASN A 20 2.78 28.74 12.83
CA ASN A 20 2.25 27.53 13.44
C ASN A 20 0.97 27.16 12.69
N ILE A 21 0.96 26.00 12.05
CA ILE A 21 -0.24 25.43 11.42
C ILE A 21 -0.94 24.59 12.48
N THR A 22 -2.10 25.07 12.93
CA THR A 22 -2.85 24.44 14.04
C THR A 22 -3.87 23.41 13.56
N ASP A 23 -4.25 23.47 12.29
CA ASP A 23 -5.18 22.54 11.66
C ASP A 23 -4.76 22.29 10.20
N LEU A 24 -4.19 21.12 9.98
CA LEU A 24 -3.72 20.70 8.65
C LEU A 24 -4.87 20.42 7.66
N ALA A 25 -6.08 20.12 8.16
CA ALA A 25 -7.22 19.91 7.28
C ALA A 25 -7.75 21.22 6.69
N VAL A 26 -7.59 22.32 7.43
CA VAL A 26 -7.99 23.67 6.99
C VAL A 26 -6.86 24.36 6.21
N THR A 27 -5.62 24.19 6.64
CA THR A 27 -4.44 24.79 6.00
C THR A 27 -3.34 23.75 5.84
N PRO A 28 -3.36 22.96 4.77
CA PRO A 28 -2.28 22.03 4.45
C PRO A 28 -0.94 22.73 4.24
N LEU A 29 0.18 22.00 4.43
CA LEU A 29 1.54 22.54 4.29
C LEU A 29 1.77 23.19 2.92
N HIS A 30 1.39 22.52 1.84
CA HIS A 30 1.58 23.01 0.48
C HIS A 30 0.78 24.28 0.17
N VAL A 31 -0.41 24.45 0.77
CA VAL A 31 -1.20 25.68 0.62
C VAL A 31 -0.52 26.85 1.31
N ALA A 32 0.00 26.65 2.53
CA ALA A 32 0.76 27.68 3.24
C ALA A 32 2.04 28.04 2.47
N PHE A 33 2.77 27.06 1.95
CA PHE A 33 3.99 27.25 1.16
C PHE A 33 3.71 28.04 -0.13
N ASP A 34 2.73 27.62 -0.93
CA ASP A 34 2.37 28.30 -2.19
C ASP A 34 1.92 29.74 -1.95
N GLU A 35 1.21 30.03 -0.87
CA GLU A 35 0.82 31.41 -0.53
C GLU A 35 2.05 32.27 -0.17
N VAL A 36 3.03 31.70 0.54
CA VAL A 36 4.31 32.41 0.79
C VAL A 36 5.05 32.66 -0.52
N CYS A 37 5.15 31.65 -1.39
CA CYS A 37 5.78 31.81 -2.72
C CYS A 37 5.09 32.92 -3.53
N ARG A 38 3.77 32.88 -3.63
CA ARG A 38 2.98 33.90 -4.36
C ARG A 38 3.21 35.32 -3.82
N LYS A 39 3.30 35.46 -2.51
CA LYS A 39 3.54 36.77 -1.86
C LYS A 39 4.98 37.24 -2.01
N ALA A 40 5.94 36.32 -2.07
CA ALA A 40 7.35 36.61 -2.34
C ALA A 40 7.52 37.08 -3.77
N ASP A 41 7.02 36.34 -4.76
CA ASP A 41 7.10 36.67 -6.20
C ASP A 41 6.50 38.04 -6.47
N ALA A 42 5.37 38.39 -5.88
CA ALA A 42 4.74 39.72 -6.01
C ALA A 42 5.61 40.86 -5.46
N ARG A 43 6.70 40.55 -4.74
CA ARG A 43 7.67 41.51 -4.19
C ARG A 43 9.03 41.40 -4.85
N GLY A 44 9.16 40.58 -5.90
CA GLY A 44 10.41 40.34 -6.60
C GLY A 44 11.44 39.53 -5.78
N VAL A 45 11.00 38.78 -4.80
CA VAL A 45 11.87 37.89 -4.00
C VAL A 45 11.44 36.43 -4.19
N ARG A 46 12.40 35.52 -4.09
CA ARG A 46 12.20 34.08 -4.29
C ARG A 46 12.26 33.35 -2.95
N VAL A 47 11.33 32.41 -2.76
CA VAL A 47 11.45 31.40 -1.69
C VAL A 47 12.47 30.35 -2.13
N THR A 48 13.45 30.05 -1.28
CA THR A 48 14.49 29.05 -1.55
C THR A 48 14.13 27.69 -0.97
N GLY A 49 13.51 27.66 0.22
CA GLY A 49 13.13 26.41 0.88
C GLY A 49 12.24 26.63 2.08
N THR A 50 12.00 25.56 2.80
CA THR A 50 11.16 25.51 3.99
C THR A 50 11.83 24.64 5.07
N GLU A 51 11.63 24.98 6.32
CA GLU A 51 12.04 24.16 7.44
C GLU A 51 10.81 23.71 8.25
N ILE A 52 10.75 22.41 8.58
CA ILE A 52 9.78 21.86 9.52
C ILE A 52 10.48 21.71 10.87
N VAL A 53 10.03 22.48 11.87
CA VAL A 53 10.53 22.40 13.24
C VAL A 53 9.77 21.31 14.00
N GLY A 54 10.50 20.30 14.49
CA GLY A 54 9.93 19.15 15.18
C GLY A 54 9.47 18.03 14.27
N LEU A 55 8.42 17.32 14.67
CA LEU A 55 7.85 16.18 13.95
C LEU A 55 6.66 16.59 13.09
N VAL A 56 6.40 15.81 12.05
CA VAL A 56 5.30 16.06 11.11
C VAL A 56 4.49 14.76 10.88
N PRO A 57 3.15 14.82 10.86
CA PRO A 57 2.34 13.68 10.45
C PRO A 57 2.59 13.30 8.99
N LYS A 58 2.71 12.01 8.69
CA LYS A 58 2.91 11.46 7.34
C LYS A 58 1.92 12.03 6.32
N ARG A 59 0.65 12.11 6.71
CA ARG A 59 -0.42 12.66 5.87
C ARG A 59 -0.08 14.04 5.29
N ALA A 60 0.55 14.91 6.07
CA ALA A 60 0.88 16.27 5.62
C ALA A 60 1.87 16.28 4.45
N LEU A 61 2.85 15.38 4.45
CA LEU A 61 3.83 15.24 3.36
C LEU A 61 3.23 14.52 2.16
N VAL A 62 2.43 13.47 2.38
CA VAL A 62 1.74 12.74 1.31
C VAL A 62 0.79 13.67 0.55
N GLU A 63 -0.04 14.46 1.26
CA GLU A 63 -0.93 15.44 0.63
C GLU A 63 -0.15 16.50 -0.16
N ALA A 64 0.97 16.98 0.39
CA ALA A 64 1.83 17.95 -0.30
C ALA A 64 2.47 17.33 -1.56
N GLY A 65 3.00 16.12 -1.49
CA GLY A 65 3.60 15.43 -2.64
C GLY A 65 2.58 15.19 -3.75
N LYS A 66 1.40 14.71 -3.42
CA LYS A 66 0.28 14.55 -4.39
C LYS A 66 -0.13 15.89 -5.03
N TYR A 67 -0.19 16.96 -4.24
CA TYR A 67 -0.48 18.29 -4.77
C TYR A 67 0.54 18.73 -5.82
N PHE A 68 1.83 18.59 -5.54
CA PHE A 68 2.87 18.99 -6.49
C PHE A 68 2.95 18.08 -7.71
N LEU A 69 2.62 16.80 -7.60
CA LEU A 69 2.47 15.90 -8.74
C LEU A 69 1.31 16.34 -9.64
N LYS A 70 0.12 16.59 -9.07
CA LYS A 70 -1.04 17.09 -9.82
C LYS A 70 -0.78 18.41 -10.51
N LYS A 71 -0.07 19.32 -9.85
CA LYS A 71 0.33 20.62 -10.43
C LYS A 71 1.22 20.47 -11.66
N GLN A 72 1.91 19.33 -11.80
CA GLN A 72 2.76 18.99 -12.95
C GLN A 72 2.08 18.03 -13.94
N CYS A 73 0.79 17.77 -13.79
CA CYS A 73 0.03 16.75 -14.56
C CYS A 73 0.72 15.37 -14.50
N ARG A 74 1.17 14.96 -13.30
CA ARG A 74 1.83 13.69 -13.06
C ARG A 74 0.97 12.77 -12.21
N SER A 75 1.03 11.46 -12.50
CA SER A 75 0.35 10.44 -11.72
C SER A 75 0.70 10.51 -10.24
N THR A 76 -0.31 10.39 -9.40
CA THR A 76 -0.20 10.30 -7.93
C THR A 76 -0.26 8.85 -7.43
N GLY A 77 -0.45 7.88 -8.33
CA GLY A 77 -0.46 6.45 -8.02
C GLY A 77 0.95 5.84 -8.07
N ILE A 78 1.87 6.39 -7.29
CA ILE A 78 3.26 5.94 -7.14
C ILE A 78 3.52 5.57 -5.68
N ALA A 79 4.66 4.96 -5.39
CA ALA A 79 5.04 4.57 -4.03
C ALA A 79 5.03 5.76 -3.06
N GLU A 80 4.62 5.52 -1.81
CA GLU A 80 4.48 6.55 -0.78
C GLU A 80 5.80 7.29 -0.53
N GLU A 81 6.91 6.55 -0.48
CA GLU A 81 8.24 7.15 -0.30
C GLU A 81 8.57 8.16 -1.41
N GLU A 82 8.17 7.86 -2.65
CA GLU A 82 8.36 8.78 -3.78
C GLU A 82 7.47 10.02 -3.65
N ILE A 83 6.23 9.87 -3.20
CA ILE A 83 5.34 11.00 -2.93
C ILE A 83 5.95 11.91 -1.85
N VAL A 84 6.45 11.33 -0.76
CA VAL A 84 7.13 12.07 0.32
C VAL A 84 8.39 12.75 -0.21
N ARG A 85 9.19 12.06 -1.04
CA ARG A 85 10.38 12.64 -1.68
C ARG A 85 10.02 13.84 -2.57
N ILE A 86 8.92 13.77 -3.32
CA ILE A 86 8.43 14.91 -4.12
C ILE A 86 8.02 16.07 -3.21
N ALA A 87 7.37 15.83 -2.07
CA ALA A 87 7.05 16.87 -1.10
C ALA A 87 8.31 17.57 -0.57
N VAL A 88 9.31 16.79 -0.16
CA VAL A 88 10.58 17.29 0.36
C VAL A 88 11.26 18.20 -0.68
N LYS A 89 11.37 17.72 -1.93
CA LYS A 89 12.01 18.49 -3.01
C LYS A 89 11.22 19.71 -3.42
N SER A 90 9.89 19.60 -3.56
CA SER A 90 9.06 20.69 -4.06
C SER A 90 8.96 21.86 -3.05
N MET A 91 9.00 21.56 -1.77
CA MET A 91 8.99 22.58 -0.71
C MET A 91 10.40 22.99 -0.26
N GLY A 92 11.46 22.37 -0.79
CA GLY A 92 12.83 22.65 -0.38
C GLY A 92 13.09 22.38 1.10
N LEU A 93 12.57 21.25 1.63
CA LEU A 93 12.74 20.89 3.06
C LEU A 93 14.18 20.51 3.39
N ASP A 94 14.97 20.14 2.39
CA ASP A 94 16.37 19.76 2.51
C ASP A 94 17.36 20.87 2.08
N ASP A 95 16.86 22.11 1.88
CA ASP A 95 17.68 23.25 1.41
C ASP A 95 18.69 23.72 2.48
N LEU A 96 18.24 23.91 3.72
CA LEU A 96 19.10 24.40 4.80
C LEU A 96 19.84 23.27 5.54
N LYS A 97 19.17 22.14 5.74
CA LYS A 97 19.69 20.95 6.43
C LYS A 97 19.05 19.70 5.80
N PRO A 98 19.76 18.56 5.79
CA PRO A 98 19.18 17.31 5.33
C PRO A 98 17.86 17.00 6.07
N PHE A 99 16.80 16.75 5.31
CA PHE A 99 15.52 16.32 5.86
C PHE A 99 15.41 14.79 5.72
N ASN A 100 15.52 14.08 6.83
CA ASN A 100 15.35 12.64 6.87
C ASN A 100 13.90 12.28 7.28
N PRO A 101 13.05 11.78 6.38
CA PRO A 101 11.67 11.40 6.71
C PRO A 101 11.61 10.37 7.84
N ALA A 102 12.55 9.41 7.92
CA ALA A 102 12.59 8.39 8.97
C ALA A 102 12.74 8.97 10.39
N GLU A 103 13.31 10.18 10.52
CA GLU A 103 13.53 10.86 11.81
C GLU A 103 12.51 11.97 12.08
N LYS A 104 11.73 12.35 11.08
CA LYS A 104 10.84 13.53 11.14
C LYS A 104 9.37 13.16 11.03
N VAL A 105 9.03 12.04 10.39
CA VAL A 105 7.64 11.60 10.22
C VAL A 105 7.23 10.72 11.39
N ILE A 106 6.15 11.11 12.07
CA ILE A 106 5.67 10.45 13.28
C ILE A 106 5.42 8.97 13.04
N GLU A 107 4.70 8.64 11.96
CA GLU A 107 4.33 7.26 11.64
C GLU A 107 5.56 6.39 11.34
N TYR A 108 6.57 6.93 10.67
CA TYR A 108 7.81 6.18 10.38
C TYR A 108 8.64 5.92 11.65
N LEU A 109 8.63 6.84 12.61
CA LEU A 109 9.26 6.62 13.90
C LEU A 109 8.56 5.52 14.70
N LEU A 110 7.22 5.51 14.70
CA LEU A 110 6.44 4.46 15.36
C LEU A 110 6.63 3.10 14.71
N GLU A 111 6.72 3.04 13.38
CA GLU A 111 7.00 1.80 12.63
C GLU A 111 8.41 1.27 12.92
N ALA A 112 9.40 2.16 13.07
CA ALA A 112 10.78 1.78 13.38
C ALA A 112 10.96 1.23 14.81
N GLU A 113 10.11 1.61 15.77
CA GLU A 113 10.12 1.07 17.13
C GLU A 113 9.62 -0.39 17.20
N VAL A 114 8.91 -0.86 16.18
CA VAL A 114 8.44 -2.25 16.08
C VAL A 114 9.51 -3.06 15.35
N GLU A 115 10.45 -3.65 16.10
CA GLU A 115 11.48 -4.58 15.59
C GLU A 115 10.85 -5.89 15.07
N GLN A 116 10.03 -5.84 14.04
CA GLN A 116 9.57 -7.05 13.35
C GLN A 116 10.23 -7.12 11.97
N LYS A 117 11.07 -8.16 11.76
CA LYS A 117 11.54 -8.50 10.41
C LYS A 117 10.33 -8.87 9.57
N ARG A 118 9.93 -7.98 8.68
CA ARG A 118 8.82 -8.24 7.76
C ARG A 118 9.33 -9.06 6.58
N LEU A 119 8.51 -9.99 6.10
CA LEU A 119 8.81 -10.78 4.91
C LEU A 119 8.96 -9.90 3.66
N ILE A 120 8.13 -8.85 3.58
CA ILE A 120 8.16 -7.90 2.45
C ILE A 120 9.42 -7.05 2.36
N ASP A 121 10.24 -6.97 3.42
CA ASP A 121 11.53 -6.25 3.42
C ASP A 121 12.69 -7.12 2.91
N MET A 122 12.44 -8.40 2.65
CA MET A 122 13.44 -9.32 2.11
C MET A 122 13.70 -9.03 0.63
N THR A 123 14.92 -9.28 0.18
CA THR A 123 15.18 -9.31 -1.27
C THR A 123 14.39 -10.45 -1.92
N CYS A 124 14.01 -10.32 -3.21
CA CYS A 124 13.31 -11.38 -3.95
C CYS A 124 14.03 -12.74 -3.83
N LYS A 125 15.38 -12.74 -3.83
CA LYS A 125 16.19 -13.95 -3.66
C LYS A 125 16.02 -14.53 -2.25
N ALA A 126 16.20 -13.72 -1.22
CA ALA A 126 16.08 -14.16 0.17
C ALA A 126 14.67 -14.66 0.49
N PHE A 127 13.63 -14.00 -0.01
CA PHE A 127 12.25 -14.43 0.16
C PHE A 127 12.00 -15.81 -0.48
N ALA A 128 12.53 -16.05 -1.69
CA ALA A 128 12.40 -17.35 -2.35
C ALA A 128 13.19 -18.45 -1.62
N GLU A 129 14.42 -18.15 -1.15
CA GLU A 129 15.26 -19.09 -0.39
C GLU A 129 14.61 -19.43 0.97
N GLU A 130 14.03 -18.45 1.68
CA GLU A 130 13.29 -18.70 2.92
C GLU A 130 12.04 -19.55 2.68
N THR A 131 11.30 -19.28 1.61
CA THR A 131 10.14 -20.09 1.21
C THR A 131 10.53 -21.55 0.90
N ALA A 132 11.73 -21.77 0.36
CA ALA A 132 12.24 -23.09 0.03
C ALA A 132 12.84 -23.85 1.23
N SER A 133 12.98 -23.20 2.38
CA SER A 133 13.56 -23.77 3.58
C SER A 133 12.54 -24.64 4.35
N GLU A 134 12.94 -25.20 5.48
CA GLU A 134 12.05 -25.88 6.42
C GLU A 134 11.34 -24.91 7.39
N SER A 135 11.49 -23.60 7.18
CA SER A 135 10.75 -22.57 7.95
C SER A 135 9.25 -22.69 7.70
N PRO A 136 8.40 -22.58 8.75
CA PRO A 136 6.95 -22.63 8.57
C PRO A 136 6.36 -21.39 7.89
N ALA A 137 7.15 -20.32 7.71
CA ALA A 137 6.80 -19.06 7.06
C ALA A 137 8.00 -18.54 6.23
N PRO A 138 7.76 -17.95 5.03
CA PRO A 138 6.46 -17.72 4.39
C PRO A 138 5.81 -18.99 3.87
N GLY A 139 4.50 -19.14 4.10
CA GLY A 139 3.69 -20.24 3.60
C GLY A 139 2.86 -19.88 2.36
N GLY A 140 1.96 -20.80 1.98
CA GLY A 140 1.11 -20.62 0.80
C GLY A 140 0.21 -19.39 0.83
N GLY A 141 -0.23 -18.93 2.02
CA GLY A 141 -1.04 -17.72 2.17
C GLY A 141 -0.23 -16.45 1.91
N SER A 142 0.97 -16.36 2.49
CA SER A 142 1.90 -15.25 2.22
C SER A 142 2.28 -15.18 0.73
N ILE A 143 2.54 -16.33 0.09
CA ILE A 143 2.82 -16.39 -1.35
C ILE A 143 1.62 -15.95 -2.18
N ALA A 144 0.40 -16.37 -1.81
CA ALA A 144 -0.81 -15.95 -2.50
C ALA A 144 -1.00 -14.42 -2.43
N ALA A 145 -0.80 -13.82 -1.25
CA ALA A 145 -0.85 -12.37 -1.08
C ALA A 145 0.20 -11.65 -1.93
N TYR A 146 1.43 -12.17 -1.97
CA TYR A 146 2.51 -11.57 -2.76
C TYR A 146 2.26 -11.68 -4.28
N MET A 147 1.72 -12.81 -4.76
CA MET A 147 1.29 -12.93 -6.17
C MET A 147 0.23 -11.89 -6.53
N GLY A 148 -0.75 -11.67 -5.64
CA GLY A 148 -1.76 -10.63 -5.83
C GLY A 148 -1.15 -9.22 -5.86
N ALA A 149 -0.17 -8.95 -4.98
CA ALA A 149 0.58 -7.69 -4.95
C ALA A 149 1.32 -7.44 -6.27
N LEU A 150 1.97 -8.45 -6.83
CA LEU A 150 2.64 -8.35 -8.14
C LEU A 150 1.64 -8.09 -9.28
N GLY A 151 0.46 -8.71 -9.23
CA GLY A 151 -0.63 -8.44 -10.17
C GLY A 151 -1.11 -6.98 -10.10
N ALA A 152 -1.32 -6.46 -8.89
CA ALA A 152 -1.67 -5.05 -8.66
C ALA A 152 -0.56 -4.11 -9.14
N ALA A 153 0.71 -4.46 -8.88
CA ALA A 153 1.86 -3.68 -9.32
C ALA A 153 1.92 -3.56 -10.85
N LEU A 154 1.67 -4.65 -11.59
CA LEU A 154 1.63 -4.62 -13.06
C LEU A 154 0.48 -3.74 -13.58
N GLY A 155 -0.72 -3.87 -13.02
CA GLY A 155 -1.83 -2.98 -13.37
C GLY A 155 -1.52 -1.51 -13.10
N THR A 156 -0.91 -1.20 -11.96
CA THR A 156 -0.45 0.14 -11.57
C THR A 156 0.63 0.66 -12.53
N MET A 157 1.57 -0.17 -12.92
CA MET A 157 2.62 0.17 -13.89
C MET A 157 2.02 0.57 -15.23
N VAL A 158 1.09 -0.23 -15.77
CA VAL A 158 0.42 0.10 -17.04
C VAL A 158 -0.33 1.42 -16.95
N ALA A 159 -1.02 1.67 -15.83
CA ALA A 159 -1.71 2.93 -15.59
C ALA A 159 -0.74 4.12 -15.55
N ASN A 160 0.37 4.00 -14.83
CA ASN A 160 1.41 5.05 -14.77
C ASN A 160 2.05 5.32 -16.14
N LEU A 161 2.35 4.27 -16.91
CA LEU A 161 2.88 4.41 -18.27
C LEU A 161 1.87 5.07 -19.21
N SER A 162 0.58 4.81 -19.02
CA SER A 162 -0.51 5.41 -19.79
C SER A 162 -0.70 6.89 -19.45
N SER A 163 -0.64 7.24 -18.17
CA SER A 163 -0.73 8.62 -17.66
C SER A 163 0.34 9.55 -18.25
N HIS A 164 1.51 9.01 -18.60
CA HIS A 164 2.63 9.78 -19.13
C HIS A 164 2.91 9.54 -20.61
N LYS A 165 1.99 8.87 -21.31
CA LYS A 165 2.17 8.57 -22.73
C LYS A 165 2.02 9.84 -23.58
N ALA A 166 3.00 10.10 -24.42
CA ALA A 166 2.96 11.24 -25.32
C ALA A 166 1.72 11.24 -26.21
N GLY A 167 1.03 12.36 -26.27
CA GLY A 167 -0.24 12.52 -26.99
C GLY A 167 -1.49 12.06 -26.23
N TRP A 168 -1.34 11.71 -24.95
CA TRP A 168 -2.46 11.37 -24.04
C TRP A 168 -2.56 12.34 -22.87
N ASP A 169 -2.03 13.56 -23.05
CA ASP A 169 -1.95 14.56 -21.99
C ASP A 169 -3.30 14.90 -21.36
N ASP A 170 -4.39 14.83 -22.13
CA ASP A 170 -5.75 15.08 -21.64
C ASP A 170 -6.34 13.92 -20.79
N ARG A 171 -5.69 12.74 -20.81
CA ARG A 171 -6.10 11.53 -20.08
C ARG A 171 -5.24 11.21 -18.87
N TRP A 172 -4.26 12.04 -18.53
CA TRP A 172 -3.32 11.74 -17.45
C TRP A 172 -4.02 11.50 -16.10
N GLU A 173 -5.08 12.25 -15.81
CA GLU A 173 -5.83 12.17 -14.55
C GLU A 173 -6.59 10.84 -14.46
N GLU A 174 -7.26 10.42 -15.52
CA GLU A 174 -7.94 9.11 -15.61
C GLU A 174 -7.00 7.96 -15.28
N PHE A 175 -5.82 7.92 -15.89
CA PHE A 175 -4.84 6.87 -15.63
C PHE A 175 -4.16 7.03 -14.26
N SER A 176 -4.01 8.25 -13.76
CA SER A 176 -3.57 8.49 -12.39
C SER A 176 -4.53 7.91 -11.36
N ASP A 177 -5.84 8.02 -11.59
CA ASP A 177 -6.86 7.46 -10.70
C ASP A 177 -6.80 5.92 -10.69
N TRP A 178 -6.57 5.29 -11.86
CA TRP A 178 -6.34 3.85 -11.93
C TRP A 178 -5.07 3.43 -11.20
N ALA A 179 -4.00 4.20 -11.34
CA ALA A 179 -2.74 3.95 -10.63
C ALA A 179 -2.91 4.10 -9.10
N GLU A 180 -3.67 5.08 -8.61
CA GLU A 180 -3.97 5.23 -7.18
C GLU A 180 -4.76 4.03 -6.64
N LYS A 181 -5.77 3.55 -7.38
CA LYS A 181 -6.51 2.33 -7.01
C LYS A 181 -5.57 1.12 -6.93
N GLY A 182 -4.71 0.97 -7.93
CA GLY A 182 -3.74 -0.12 -7.97
C GLY A 182 -2.73 -0.06 -6.84
N GLN A 183 -2.22 1.12 -6.52
CA GLN A 183 -1.30 1.32 -5.40
C GLN A 183 -1.96 1.00 -4.05
N ALA A 184 -3.23 1.33 -3.86
CA ALA A 184 -3.96 0.99 -2.64
C ALA A 184 -4.11 -0.53 -2.47
N VAL A 185 -4.45 -1.25 -3.55
CA VAL A 185 -4.56 -2.72 -3.55
C VAL A 185 -3.20 -3.37 -3.32
N LEU A 186 -2.15 -2.87 -3.97
CA LEU A 186 -0.77 -3.31 -3.79
C LEU A 186 -0.34 -3.22 -2.31
N THR A 187 -0.55 -2.05 -1.69
CA THR A 187 -0.18 -1.81 -0.28
C THR A 187 -0.92 -2.76 0.66
N GLU A 188 -2.22 -2.97 0.44
CA GLU A 188 -3.02 -3.91 1.25
C GLU A 188 -2.53 -5.35 1.11
N LEU A 189 -2.22 -5.79 -0.10
CA LEU A 189 -1.73 -7.15 -0.36
C LEU A 189 -0.33 -7.38 0.21
N LEU A 190 0.55 -6.39 0.15
CA LEU A 190 1.87 -6.46 0.81
C LEU A 190 1.73 -6.59 2.32
N HIS A 191 0.80 -5.84 2.95
CA HIS A 191 0.51 -6.01 4.37
C HIS A 191 0.01 -7.43 4.69
N LEU A 192 -0.83 -8.01 3.85
CA LEU A 192 -1.39 -9.35 4.03
C LEU A 192 -0.34 -10.47 3.93
N VAL A 193 0.82 -10.22 3.30
CA VAL A 193 1.96 -11.17 3.28
C VAL A 193 2.43 -11.46 4.71
N ASP A 194 2.67 -10.42 5.49
CA ASP A 194 3.13 -10.53 6.89
C ASP A 194 2.00 -10.91 7.85
N GLU A 195 0.78 -10.45 7.56
CA GLU A 195 -0.43 -10.77 8.35
C GLU A 195 -0.74 -12.28 8.35
N ASP A 196 -0.52 -12.98 7.23
CA ASP A 196 -0.67 -14.43 7.12
C ASP A 196 0.29 -15.16 8.09
N THR A 197 1.54 -14.74 8.12
CA THR A 197 2.52 -15.26 9.08
C THR A 197 2.15 -14.92 10.53
N ALA A 198 1.67 -13.71 10.79
CA ALA A 198 1.20 -13.32 12.12
C ALA A 198 0.01 -14.15 12.58
N ALA A 199 -0.92 -14.48 11.67
CA ALA A 199 -2.07 -15.35 11.97
C ALA A 199 -1.61 -16.78 12.31
N PHE A 200 -0.65 -17.32 11.59
CA PHE A 200 -0.04 -18.61 11.92
C PHE A 200 0.63 -18.59 13.30
N ASN A 201 1.41 -17.55 13.59
CA ASN A 201 2.10 -17.42 14.88
C ASN A 201 1.12 -17.33 16.06
N ARG A 202 -0.07 -16.74 15.88
CA ARG A 202 -1.13 -16.76 16.91
C ARG A 202 -1.60 -18.18 17.23
N ILE A 203 -1.76 -19.04 16.22
CA ILE A 203 -2.10 -20.46 16.44
C ILE A 203 -0.96 -21.15 17.22
N MET A 204 0.29 -20.92 16.84
CA MET A 204 1.45 -21.51 17.51
C MET A 204 1.56 -21.07 18.98
N ALA A 205 1.25 -19.81 19.27
CA ALA A 205 1.23 -19.29 20.64
C ALA A 205 0.19 -20.01 21.53
N VAL A 206 -0.96 -20.38 20.97
CA VAL A 206 -1.99 -21.15 21.71
C VAL A 206 -1.49 -22.56 22.07
N PHE A 207 -0.65 -23.18 21.24
CA PHE A 207 -0.08 -24.48 21.59
C PHE A 207 0.84 -24.44 22.80
N ALA A 208 1.42 -23.29 23.11
CA ALA A 208 2.26 -23.07 24.31
C ALA A 208 1.44 -22.78 25.59
N MET A 209 0.11 -22.56 25.48
CA MET A 209 -0.74 -22.27 26.63
C MET A 209 -0.85 -23.48 27.60
N PRO A 210 -1.01 -23.26 28.92
CA PRO A 210 -1.25 -24.30 29.92
C PRO A 210 -2.48 -25.18 29.57
N LYS A 211 -2.42 -26.45 29.97
CA LYS A 211 -3.47 -27.45 29.70
C LYS A 211 -3.66 -28.46 30.82
N SER A 212 -3.28 -28.11 32.04
CA SER A 212 -3.28 -29.02 33.17
C SER A 212 -4.65 -29.12 33.85
N THR A 213 -5.36 -28.01 34.01
CA THR A 213 -6.70 -27.97 34.60
C THR A 213 -7.80 -27.93 33.54
N ASP A 214 -9.03 -28.15 33.91
CA ASP A 214 -10.16 -28.11 32.97
C ASP A 214 -10.48 -26.67 32.54
N GLU A 215 -10.24 -25.67 33.39
CA GLU A 215 -10.33 -24.27 33.07
C GLU A 215 -9.25 -23.89 32.03
N GLU A 216 -8.01 -24.33 32.21
CA GLU A 216 -6.92 -24.11 31.26
C GLU A 216 -7.21 -24.74 29.89
N LYS A 217 -7.71 -25.99 29.87
CA LYS A 217 -8.14 -26.67 28.62
C LYS A 217 -9.25 -25.90 27.91
N ALA A 218 -10.26 -25.43 28.67
CA ALA A 218 -11.36 -24.65 28.12
C ALA A 218 -10.87 -23.32 27.52
N ALA A 219 -10.03 -22.58 28.25
CA ALA A 219 -9.43 -21.30 27.79
C ALA A 219 -8.59 -21.53 26.54
N ARG A 220 -7.72 -22.55 26.53
CA ARG A 220 -6.90 -22.91 25.36
C ARG A 220 -7.74 -23.31 24.17
N SER A 221 -8.83 -24.05 24.37
CA SER A 221 -9.75 -24.42 23.29
C SER A 221 -10.47 -23.21 22.70
N ALA A 222 -10.88 -22.24 23.51
CA ALA A 222 -11.49 -21.00 23.05
C ALA A 222 -10.48 -20.15 22.26
N ALA A 223 -9.27 -19.96 22.79
CA ALA A 223 -8.19 -19.23 22.12
C ALA A 223 -7.80 -19.88 20.78
N LEU A 224 -7.79 -21.22 20.70
CA LEU A 224 -7.53 -21.93 19.45
C LEU A 224 -8.60 -21.66 18.40
N GLN A 225 -9.87 -21.62 18.79
CA GLN A 225 -10.95 -21.33 17.85
C GLN A 225 -10.90 -19.89 17.35
N GLU A 226 -10.57 -18.94 18.22
CA GLU A 226 -10.37 -17.54 17.84
C GLU A 226 -9.19 -17.38 16.88
N ALA A 227 -8.03 -17.96 17.18
CA ALA A 227 -6.86 -17.93 16.33
C ALA A 227 -7.10 -18.63 14.98
N THR A 228 -7.82 -19.78 14.98
CA THR A 228 -8.17 -20.49 13.74
C THR A 228 -9.13 -19.68 12.88
N LEU A 229 -10.11 -19.02 13.49
CA LEU A 229 -11.01 -18.12 12.76
C LEU A 229 -10.23 -16.99 12.10
N TYR A 230 -9.38 -16.32 12.85
CA TYR A 230 -8.54 -15.25 12.32
C TYR A 230 -7.64 -15.74 11.17
N ALA A 231 -6.99 -16.90 11.32
CA ALA A 231 -6.19 -17.51 10.27
C ALA A 231 -7.01 -17.95 9.04
N THR A 232 -8.34 -18.08 9.17
CA THR A 232 -9.26 -18.33 8.05
C THR A 232 -9.67 -16.99 7.38
N GLU A 233 -9.86 -15.94 8.15
CA GLU A 233 -10.29 -14.63 7.66
C GLU A 233 -9.17 -13.90 6.91
N VAL A 234 -7.90 -14.07 7.29
CA VAL A 234 -6.75 -13.42 6.60
C VAL A 234 -6.66 -13.84 5.12
N PRO A 235 -6.60 -15.13 4.73
CA PRO A 235 -6.58 -15.51 3.33
C PRO A 235 -7.88 -15.13 2.60
N LEU A 236 -9.03 -15.07 3.26
CA LEU A 236 -10.26 -14.54 2.62
C LEU A 236 -10.13 -13.04 2.31
N ARG A 237 -9.49 -12.26 3.18
CA ARG A 237 -9.16 -10.84 2.90
C ARG A 237 -8.20 -10.74 1.72
N THR A 238 -7.21 -11.63 1.64
CA THR A 238 -6.31 -11.72 0.48
C THR A 238 -7.07 -11.96 -0.81
N MET A 239 -8.05 -12.88 -0.82
CA MET A 239 -8.91 -13.13 -1.97
C MET A 239 -9.68 -11.88 -2.39
N LYS A 240 -10.31 -11.19 -1.43
CA LYS A 240 -11.07 -9.95 -1.68
C LYS A 240 -10.18 -8.83 -2.24
N ALA A 241 -8.99 -8.66 -1.69
CA ALA A 241 -8.04 -7.67 -2.17
C ALA A 241 -7.54 -8.02 -3.59
N ALA A 242 -7.12 -9.28 -3.83
CA ALA A 242 -6.65 -9.74 -5.12
C ALA A 242 -7.75 -9.68 -6.21
N SER A 243 -9.01 -9.89 -5.85
CA SER A 243 -10.13 -9.78 -6.79
C SER A 243 -10.30 -8.36 -7.35
N ARG A 244 -9.93 -7.33 -6.59
CA ARG A 244 -9.97 -5.93 -7.07
C ARG A 244 -8.91 -5.63 -8.13
N VAL A 245 -7.87 -6.45 -8.24
CA VAL A 245 -6.85 -6.32 -9.29
C VAL A 245 -7.48 -6.46 -10.69
N PHE A 246 -8.49 -7.33 -10.84
CA PHE A 246 -9.12 -7.56 -12.15
C PHE A 246 -9.77 -6.31 -12.74
N GLU A 247 -10.38 -5.45 -11.93
CA GLU A 247 -10.94 -4.18 -12.42
C GLU A 247 -9.85 -3.32 -13.07
N ILE A 248 -8.69 -3.24 -12.40
CA ILE A 248 -7.56 -2.42 -12.84
C ILE A 248 -6.94 -2.98 -14.10
N VAL A 249 -6.56 -4.27 -14.10
CA VAL A 249 -5.89 -4.89 -15.26
C VAL A 249 -6.82 -5.00 -16.46
N ARG A 250 -8.14 -5.15 -16.27
CA ARG A 250 -9.13 -5.11 -17.35
C ARG A 250 -9.19 -3.73 -18.00
N ALA A 251 -9.28 -2.66 -17.19
CA ALA A 251 -9.25 -1.30 -17.70
C ALA A 251 -7.94 -1.02 -18.44
N MET A 252 -6.81 -1.48 -17.90
CA MET A 252 -5.50 -1.30 -18.52
C MET A 252 -5.32 -2.14 -19.79
N ALA A 253 -5.87 -3.34 -19.85
CA ALA A 253 -5.90 -4.13 -21.09
C ALA A 253 -6.78 -3.48 -22.17
N ALA A 254 -7.91 -2.88 -21.79
CA ALA A 254 -8.84 -2.24 -22.70
C ALA A 254 -8.37 -0.86 -23.18
N GLU A 255 -7.91 -0.01 -22.28
CA GLU A 255 -7.71 1.42 -22.50
C GLU A 255 -6.27 1.91 -22.30
N GLY A 256 -5.42 1.09 -21.67
CA GLY A 256 -4.06 1.46 -21.31
C GLY A 256 -3.09 1.48 -22.51
N ASN A 257 -1.83 1.79 -22.22
CA ASN A 257 -0.76 1.82 -23.20
C ASN A 257 -0.67 0.49 -23.95
N PRO A 258 -0.89 0.44 -25.27
CA PRO A 258 -0.89 -0.80 -26.05
C PRO A 258 0.45 -1.56 -26.00
N ASN A 259 1.57 -0.86 -25.75
CA ASN A 259 2.87 -1.51 -25.63
C ASN A 259 3.02 -2.32 -24.32
N SER A 260 2.09 -2.14 -23.37
CA SER A 260 2.08 -2.82 -22.06
C SER A 260 0.84 -3.70 -21.88
N VAL A 261 0.14 -4.03 -22.95
CA VAL A 261 -1.09 -4.84 -22.87
C VAL A 261 -0.82 -6.23 -22.31
N SER A 262 0.33 -6.84 -22.64
CA SER A 262 0.76 -8.13 -22.09
C SER A 262 1.01 -8.10 -20.60
N ASP A 263 1.49 -6.97 -20.06
CA ASP A 263 1.67 -6.78 -18.59
C ASP A 263 0.33 -6.81 -17.85
N ALA A 264 -0.72 -6.23 -18.44
CA ALA A 264 -2.07 -6.36 -17.91
C ALA A 264 -2.56 -7.81 -17.90
N GLY A 265 -2.25 -8.59 -18.93
CA GLY A 265 -2.53 -10.02 -19.01
C GLY A 265 -1.80 -10.82 -17.92
N VAL A 266 -0.51 -10.59 -17.74
CA VAL A 266 0.29 -11.22 -16.67
C VAL A 266 -0.26 -10.82 -15.29
N GLY A 267 -0.70 -9.58 -15.14
CA GLY A 267 -1.37 -9.10 -13.91
C GLY A 267 -2.64 -9.89 -13.59
N ALA A 268 -3.46 -10.22 -14.60
CA ALA A 268 -4.67 -11.04 -14.42
C ALA A 268 -4.34 -12.48 -14.01
N LEU A 269 -3.31 -13.09 -14.64
CA LEU A 269 -2.82 -14.44 -14.28
C LEU A 269 -2.34 -14.47 -12.81
N ALA A 270 -1.58 -13.45 -12.39
CA ALA A 270 -1.10 -13.34 -11.03
C ALA A 270 -2.25 -13.18 -10.03
N ALA A 271 -3.23 -12.31 -10.32
CA ALA A 271 -4.42 -12.10 -9.50
C ALA A 271 -5.24 -13.38 -9.33
N ARG A 272 -5.47 -14.14 -10.43
CA ARG A 272 -6.15 -15.43 -10.36
C ARG A 272 -5.38 -16.42 -9.47
N SER A 273 -4.07 -16.52 -9.65
CA SER A 273 -3.24 -17.42 -8.87
C SER A 273 -3.31 -17.05 -7.36
N ALA A 274 -3.32 -15.77 -7.05
CA ALA A 274 -3.49 -15.27 -5.68
C ALA A 274 -4.83 -15.69 -5.07
N VAL A 275 -5.95 -15.46 -5.80
CA VAL A 275 -7.30 -15.81 -5.32
C VAL A 275 -7.42 -17.33 -5.12
N LEU A 276 -6.99 -18.13 -6.08
CA LEU A 276 -7.08 -19.60 -5.98
C LEU A 276 -6.15 -20.15 -4.89
N GLY A 277 -4.93 -19.63 -4.76
CA GLY A 277 -3.99 -20.01 -3.70
C GLY A 277 -4.53 -19.68 -2.31
N ALA A 278 -5.06 -18.47 -2.10
CA ALA A 278 -5.66 -18.07 -0.84
C ALA A 278 -6.93 -18.88 -0.51
N CYS A 279 -7.73 -19.28 -1.52
CA CYS A 279 -8.89 -20.16 -1.34
C CYS A 279 -8.51 -21.50 -0.69
N LEU A 280 -7.37 -22.09 -1.09
CA LEU A 280 -6.89 -23.33 -0.47
C LEU A 280 -6.60 -23.12 1.02
N ASN A 281 -6.05 -21.96 1.39
CA ASN A 281 -5.78 -21.62 2.79
C ASN A 281 -7.07 -21.37 3.59
N VAL A 282 -8.07 -20.71 3.01
CA VAL A 282 -9.40 -20.59 3.64
C VAL A 282 -9.97 -21.99 3.96
N LYS A 283 -9.94 -22.89 2.99
CA LYS A 283 -10.53 -24.25 3.14
C LYS A 283 -9.83 -25.08 4.21
N ILE A 284 -8.49 -25.10 4.20
CA ILE A 284 -7.74 -25.90 5.19
C ILE A 284 -7.92 -25.34 6.60
N ASN A 285 -7.95 -24.03 6.79
CA ASN A 285 -8.13 -23.41 8.09
C ASN A 285 -9.57 -23.57 8.60
N ALA A 286 -10.58 -23.36 7.74
CA ALA A 286 -11.99 -23.54 8.07
C ALA A 286 -12.32 -24.96 8.57
N ALA A 287 -11.59 -25.97 8.12
CA ALA A 287 -11.75 -27.34 8.60
C ALA A 287 -11.51 -27.48 10.11
N GLY A 288 -10.67 -26.62 10.71
CA GLY A 288 -10.38 -26.57 12.16
C GLY A 288 -11.43 -25.85 13.01
N LEU A 289 -12.40 -25.18 12.40
CA LEU A 289 -13.45 -24.46 13.14
C LEU A 289 -14.53 -25.42 13.65
N LYS A 290 -14.91 -25.26 14.92
CA LYS A 290 -16.02 -26.01 15.54
C LYS A 290 -17.39 -25.50 15.06
N ASP A 291 -17.52 -24.18 14.85
CA ASP A 291 -18.72 -23.57 14.27
C ASP A 291 -18.77 -23.88 12.77
N ARG A 292 -19.46 -24.96 12.44
CA ARG A 292 -19.58 -25.45 11.06
C ARG A 292 -20.37 -24.50 10.18
N ALA A 293 -21.39 -23.83 10.73
CA ALA A 293 -22.18 -22.87 9.96
C ALA A 293 -21.31 -21.69 9.50
N LYS A 294 -20.45 -21.17 10.40
CA LYS A 294 -19.48 -20.09 10.06
C LYS A 294 -18.41 -20.60 9.08
N ALA A 295 -17.88 -21.80 9.30
CA ALA A 295 -16.91 -22.41 8.40
C ALA A 295 -17.47 -22.55 6.97
N ASP A 296 -18.67 -23.08 6.83
CA ASP A 296 -19.33 -23.31 5.54
C ASP A 296 -19.66 -21.98 4.85
N ALA A 297 -20.03 -20.93 5.58
CA ALA A 297 -20.22 -19.59 5.03
C ALA A 297 -18.92 -19.00 4.47
N LEU A 298 -17.79 -19.10 5.20
CA LEU A 298 -16.48 -18.61 4.76
C LEU A 298 -15.99 -19.38 3.51
N VAL A 299 -16.17 -20.71 3.48
CA VAL A 299 -15.80 -21.54 2.34
C VAL A 299 -16.68 -21.21 1.13
N GLY A 300 -17.99 -21.02 1.32
CA GLY A 300 -18.92 -20.66 0.26
C GLY A 300 -18.56 -19.30 -0.38
N GLU A 301 -18.17 -18.31 0.43
CA GLU A 301 -17.70 -17.03 -0.06
C GLU A 301 -16.36 -17.17 -0.85
N ALA A 302 -15.45 -17.99 -0.33
CA ALA A 302 -14.18 -18.26 -1.01
C ALA A 302 -14.39 -18.96 -2.36
N ASP A 303 -15.29 -19.95 -2.44
CA ASP A 303 -15.60 -20.64 -3.68
C ASP A 303 -16.22 -19.70 -4.74
N ALA A 304 -17.09 -18.79 -4.31
CA ALA A 304 -17.67 -17.78 -5.20
C ALA A 304 -16.60 -16.83 -5.76
N LEU A 305 -15.69 -16.33 -4.93
CA LEU A 305 -14.58 -15.49 -5.35
C LEU A 305 -13.61 -16.24 -6.30
N ALA A 306 -13.34 -17.51 -6.04
CA ALA A 306 -12.49 -18.35 -6.88
C ALA A 306 -13.10 -18.54 -8.28
N ALA A 307 -14.40 -18.85 -8.36
CA ALA A 307 -15.11 -18.98 -9.62
C ALA A 307 -15.12 -17.68 -10.43
N GLU A 308 -15.36 -16.56 -9.76
CA GLU A 308 -15.35 -15.23 -10.40
C GLU A 308 -13.96 -14.85 -10.90
N ALA A 309 -12.89 -15.17 -10.15
CA ALA A 309 -11.52 -14.88 -10.57
C ALA A 309 -11.15 -15.61 -11.87
N VAL A 310 -11.59 -16.86 -12.04
CA VAL A 310 -11.38 -17.61 -13.28
C VAL A 310 -12.12 -16.97 -14.47
N ARG A 311 -13.34 -16.50 -14.25
CA ARG A 311 -14.13 -15.82 -15.27
C ARG A 311 -13.48 -14.49 -15.70
N LEU A 312 -13.07 -13.67 -14.70
CA LEU A 312 -12.47 -12.36 -14.95
C LEU A 312 -11.10 -12.46 -15.62
N GLU A 313 -10.27 -13.45 -15.24
CA GLU A 313 -9.01 -13.71 -15.94
C GLU A 313 -9.25 -13.99 -17.41
N ALA A 314 -10.18 -14.91 -17.75
CA ALA A 314 -10.48 -15.23 -19.13
C ALA A 314 -10.97 -14.01 -19.92
N GLU A 315 -11.78 -13.14 -19.31
CA GLU A 315 -12.22 -11.88 -19.90
C GLU A 315 -11.04 -10.96 -20.24
N VAL A 316 -10.10 -10.78 -19.29
CA VAL A 316 -8.91 -9.94 -19.51
C VAL A 316 -8.02 -10.52 -20.60
N LEU A 317 -7.76 -11.83 -20.57
CA LEU A 317 -6.92 -12.48 -21.56
C LEU A 317 -7.51 -12.39 -22.99
N ASN A 318 -8.83 -12.52 -23.15
CA ASN A 318 -9.50 -12.30 -24.43
C ASN A 318 -9.28 -10.87 -24.96
N ILE A 319 -9.31 -9.85 -24.09
CA ILE A 319 -8.99 -8.49 -24.50
C ILE A 319 -7.52 -8.39 -24.94
N VAL A 320 -6.61 -8.95 -24.16
CA VAL A 320 -5.17 -8.94 -24.47
C VAL A 320 -4.90 -9.64 -25.81
N GLU A 321 -5.41 -10.85 -26.01
CA GLU A 321 -5.22 -11.63 -27.25
C GLU A 321 -5.77 -10.91 -28.48
N SER A 322 -6.82 -10.11 -28.33
CA SER A 322 -7.36 -9.31 -29.44
C SER A 322 -6.48 -8.13 -29.85
N LYS A 323 -5.44 -7.81 -29.06
CA LYS A 323 -4.56 -6.65 -29.25
C LYS A 323 -3.11 -7.00 -29.58
N ILE A 324 -2.73 -8.26 -29.42
CA ILE A 324 -1.40 -8.78 -29.79
C ILE A 324 -1.52 -9.60 -31.07
#